data_b2def4073a1852d8e9c563665171da83
#
_entry.id   b2def4073a1852d8e9c563665171da83
#
_cell.length_a   1.000
_cell.length_b   1.000
_cell.length_c   1.000
_cell.angle_alpha   90.00
_cell.angle_beta   90.00
_cell.angle_gamma   90.00
#
_symmetry.space_group_name_H-M   'P 1'
#
loop_
_entity.id
_entity.type
_entity.pdbx_description
1 polymer ?
#
loop_
_entity_poly.entity_id
_entity_poly.type
_entity_poly.pdbx_seq_one_letter_code
_entity_poly.pdbx_strand_id
1 'polypeptide(L)'
;MRLKILVTAGDGIGPEVTNEAVTVLKEVANLGGHTIDLNAKRIGGVAIVHDGTPLPADTLAAALDSDAVFLGAVGGNEFNSLPPDKRPEAGLLQIRAALGGFANLRPAFAFKELAVNSPLRPEIVEGADILFVRELLGGLYFGKPREWNRETGEAWNTMRYTRDEVVRVTRIAFQLAQKRRKKLTSVDKANVLEVSQLWRATVNEVAAEFPDVTVEHQYVDAMSMHLMNQPRNYDVVLTENLFGDILSDESAVITGSLGMLPSATIGGKVNLYEPVHGSAPDIAGKGLANPLGAILTGALILRHSGGLEAEAAAIEAGVRKVLEQGFRTPDLARGNAAGFTVLSTKEMGAKVRETVKSQLVNA
;
A
#
# COMPACT_ATOMS: atom_id res chain seq x y z
N MET A 1 -6.43 -23.80 6.87
CA MET A 1 -6.39 -23.56 5.43
C MET A 1 -4.96 -23.62 4.89
N ARG A 2 -4.78 -23.64 3.56
CA ARG A 2 -3.47 -23.55 2.89
C ARG A 2 -3.50 -22.39 1.91
N LEU A 3 -2.49 -21.51 1.96
CA LEU A 3 -2.40 -20.32 1.14
C LEU A 3 -1.06 -20.32 0.39
N LYS A 4 -1.11 -20.24 -0.94
CA LYS A 4 0.09 -20.13 -1.81
C LYS A 4 0.41 -18.66 -2.03
N ILE A 5 1.56 -18.20 -1.59
CA ILE A 5 2.01 -16.82 -1.76
C ILE A 5 3.25 -16.77 -2.63
N LEU A 6 3.19 -16.06 -3.76
CA LEU A 6 4.39 -15.68 -4.48
C LEU A 6 5.05 -14.50 -3.75
N VAL A 7 6.32 -14.64 -3.40
CA VAL A 7 7.13 -13.58 -2.79
C VAL A 7 8.09 -13.04 -3.84
N THR A 8 7.96 -11.78 -4.18
CA THR A 8 8.85 -11.04 -5.07
C THR A 8 9.48 -9.89 -4.28
N ALA A 9 10.56 -10.19 -3.55
CA ALA A 9 11.19 -9.23 -2.65
C ALA A 9 11.73 -7.99 -3.37
N GLY A 10 12.16 -8.14 -4.63
CA GLY A 10 12.60 -7.04 -5.49
C GLY A 10 13.95 -6.45 -5.10
N ASP A 11 14.03 -5.12 -5.06
CA ASP A 11 15.25 -4.33 -5.02
C ASP A 11 15.44 -3.61 -3.67
N GLY A 12 16.65 -3.11 -3.45
CA GLY A 12 16.98 -2.23 -2.33
C GLY A 12 16.66 -2.83 -0.96
N ILE A 13 15.82 -2.16 -0.17
CA ILE A 13 15.38 -2.64 1.15
C ILE A 13 14.32 -3.75 1.05
N GLY A 14 13.76 -3.99 -0.13
CA GLY A 14 12.70 -4.98 -0.32
C GLY A 14 13.00 -6.36 0.28
N PRO A 15 14.17 -6.97 0.03
CA PRO A 15 14.55 -8.25 0.64
C PRO A 15 14.58 -8.23 2.18
N GLU A 16 15.08 -7.16 2.79
CA GLU A 16 15.18 -7.03 4.25
C GLU A 16 13.80 -6.99 4.91
N VAL A 17 12.93 -6.08 4.44
CA VAL A 17 11.60 -5.88 5.06
C VAL A 17 10.64 -7.02 4.76
N THR A 18 10.72 -7.61 3.55
CA THR A 18 9.88 -8.74 3.15
C THR A 18 10.21 -9.99 3.95
N ASN A 19 11.51 -10.25 4.22
CA ASN A 19 11.93 -11.39 5.03
C ASN A 19 11.33 -11.35 6.43
N GLU A 20 11.35 -10.19 7.09
CA GLU A 20 10.75 -10.02 8.42
C GLU A 20 9.22 -10.21 8.37
N ALA A 21 8.56 -9.62 7.38
CA ALA A 21 7.12 -9.76 7.19
C ALA A 21 6.69 -11.21 6.96
N VAL A 22 7.38 -11.93 6.08
CA VAL A 22 7.12 -13.35 5.79
C VAL A 22 7.32 -14.22 7.02
N THR A 23 8.32 -13.90 7.84
CA THR A 23 8.60 -14.65 9.08
C THR A 23 7.47 -14.48 10.10
N VAL A 24 6.98 -13.25 10.29
CA VAL A 24 5.81 -12.97 11.15
C VAL A 24 4.56 -13.66 10.60
N LEU A 25 4.31 -13.53 9.30
CA LEU A 25 3.15 -14.11 8.62
C LEU A 25 3.06 -15.63 8.83
N LYS A 26 4.19 -16.34 8.61
CA LYS A 26 4.27 -17.79 8.83
C LYS A 26 4.01 -18.20 10.29
N GLU A 27 4.61 -17.50 11.24
CA GLU A 27 4.43 -17.80 12.66
C GLU A 27 2.95 -17.66 13.06
N VAL A 28 2.32 -16.55 12.66
CA VAL A 28 0.91 -16.28 12.99
C VAL A 28 -0.02 -17.31 12.34
N ALA A 29 0.19 -17.61 11.07
CA ALA A 29 -0.62 -18.61 10.38
C ALA A 29 -0.47 -20.01 11.02
N ASN A 30 0.76 -20.41 11.38
CA ASN A 30 1.02 -21.68 12.04
C ASN A 30 0.32 -21.77 13.42
N LEU A 31 0.33 -20.70 14.20
CA LEU A 31 -0.36 -20.62 15.49
C LEU A 31 -1.87 -20.74 15.32
N GLY A 32 -2.44 -20.22 14.23
CA GLY A 32 -3.84 -20.38 13.84
C GLY A 32 -4.17 -21.73 13.18
N GLY A 33 -3.20 -22.66 13.07
CA GLY A 33 -3.40 -23.97 12.43
C GLY A 33 -3.47 -23.90 10.90
N HIS A 34 -2.89 -22.87 10.28
CA HIS A 34 -2.87 -22.65 8.84
C HIS A 34 -1.48 -22.88 8.24
N THR A 35 -1.42 -23.21 6.97
CA THR A 35 -0.16 -23.44 6.23
C THR A 35 0.03 -22.36 5.15
N ILE A 36 1.20 -21.76 5.10
CA ILE A 36 1.60 -20.82 4.06
C ILE A 36 2.72 -21.44 3.23
N ASP A 37 2.44 -21.67 1.95
CA ASP A 37 3.42 -22.10 0.96
C ASP A 37 4.00 -20.86 0.28
N LEU A 38 5.31 -20.69 0.39
CA LEU A 38 6.01 -19.58 -0.23
C LEU A 38 6.75 -20.03 -1.49
N ASN A 39 6.53 -19.30 -2.58
CA ASN A 39 7.33 -19.37 -3.80
C ASN A 39 8.08 -18.04 -3.98
N ALA A 40 9.41 -18.08 -4.09
CA ALA A 40 10.21 -16.87 -4.25
C ALA A 40 10.67 -16.71 -5.71
N LYS A 41 10.43 -15.54 -6.29
CA LYS A 41 10.84 -15.19 -7.67
C LYS A 41 11.37 -13.77 -7.73
N ARG A 42 12.17 -13.49 -8.77
CA ARG A 42 12.74 -12.16 -9.01
C ARG A 42 11.77 -11.25 -9.77
N ILE A 43 11.82 -9.95 -9.47
CA ILE A 43 11.16 -8.85 -10.19
C ILE A 43 12.03 -7.59 -10.05
N GLY A 44 11.87 -6.63 -10.95
CA GLY A 44 12.55 -5.33 -10.86
C GLY A 44 13.99 -5.34 -11.33
N GLY A 45 14.83 -4.55 -10.69
CA GLY A 45 16.26 -4.41 -11.03
C GLY A 45 17.04 -5.68 -10.87
N VAL A 46 16.81 -6.45 -9.81
CA VAL A 46 17.44 -7.75 -9.60
C VAL A 46 17.11 -8.72 -10.74
N ALA A 47 15.90 -8.68 -11.28
CA ALA A 47 15.51 -9.49 -12.43
C ALA A 47 16.17 -9.00 -13.72
N ILE A 48 16.31 -7.68 -13.92
CA ILE A 48 17.05 -7.13 -15.06
C ILE A 48 18.48 -7.63 -15.08
N VAL A 49 19.17 -7.61 -13.92
CA VAL A 49 20.57 -8.05 -13.80
C VAL A 49 20.72 -9.55 -14.08
N HIS A 50 19.82 -10.38 -13.59
CA HIS A 50 19.96 -11.84 -13.67
C HIS A 50 19.27 -12.48 -14.88
N ASP A 51 18.12 -11.91 -15.27
CA ASP A 51 17.20 -12.50 -16.25
C ASP A 51 17.04 -11.64 -17.52
N GLY A 52 17.65 -10.43 -17.55
CA GLY A 52 17.60 -9.49 -18.69
C GLY A 52 16.25 -8.78 -18.89
N THR A 53 15.30 -8.96 -17.98
CA THR A 53 13.95 -8.35 -18.05
C THR A 53 13.44 -7.98 -16.64
N PRO A 54 12.69 -6.88 -16.49
CA PRO A 54 12.15 -6.49 -15.19
C PRO A 54 11.06 -7.42 -14.64
N LEU A 55 10.42 -8.23 -15.51
CA LEU A 55 9.45 -9.25 -15.13
C LEU A 55 9.68 -10.52 -15.94
N PRO A 56 10.38 -11.54 -15.40
CA PRO A 56 10.56 -12.83 -16.05
C PRO A 56 9.23 -13.56 -16.28
N ALA A 57 9.13 -14.30 -17.38
CA ALA A 57 7.90 -15.03 -17.73
C ALA A 57 7.50 -16.08 -16.68
N ASP A 58 8.48 -16.73 -16.06
CA ASP A 58 8.24 -17.70 -14.98
C ASP A 58 7.75 -17.03 -13.68
N THR A 59 8.19 -15.80 -13.39
CA THR A 59 7.66 -14.98 -12.29
C THR A 59 6.19 -14.63 -12.54
N LEU A 60 5.85 -14.20 -13.76
CA LEU A 60 4.47 -13.89 -14.13
C LEU A 60 3.57 -15.12 -14.07
N ALA A 61 4.04 -16.27 -14.57
CA ALA A 61 3.29 -17.52 -14.49
C ALA A 61 3.05 -17.94 -13.04
N ALA A 62 4.06 -17.84 -12.18
CA ALA A 62 3.93 -18.14 -10.76
C ALA A 62 2.98 -17.17 -10.03
N ALA A 63 2.93 -15.89 -10.44
CA ALA A 63 2.00 -14.91 -9.90
C ALA A 63 0.54 -15.28 -10.21
N LEU A 64 0.27 -15.73 -11.43
CA LEU A 64 -1.08 -16.12 -11.84
C LEU A 64 -1.54 -17.48 -11.24
N ASP A 65 -0.61 -18.33 -10.77
CA ASP A 65 -0.89 -19.62 -10.08
C ASP A 65 -0.92 -19.48 -8.55
N SER A 66 -0.76 -18.29 -8.01
CA SER A 66 -0.76 -18.02 -6.58
C SER A 66 -2.13 -17.53 -6.07
N ASP A 67 -2.38 -17.67 -4.77
CA ASP A 67 -3.54 -17.07 -4.10
C ASP A 67 -3.29 -15.58 -3.76
N ALA A 68 -2.02 -15.22 -3.63
CA ALA A 68 -1.58 -13.85 -3.35
C ALA A 68 -0.16 -13.61 -3.88
N VAL A 69 0.14 -12.38 -4.27
CA VAL A 69 1.51 -11.93 -4.57
C VAL A 69 1.93 -10.93 -3.49
N PHE A 70 3.06 -11.19 -2.85
CA PHE A 70 3.70 -10.27 -1.92
C PHE A 70 4.96 -9.68 -2.56
N LEU A 71 4.91 -8.39 -2.88
CA LEU A 71 6.00 -7.64 -3.47
C LEU A 71 6.66 -6.76 -2.40
N GLY A 72 8.00 -6.75 -2.36
CA GLY A 72 8.74 -5.88 -1.44
C GLY A 72 8.87 -4.46 -1.97
N ALA A 73 9.84 -4.23 -2.86
CA ALA A 73 10.04 -2.94 -3.51
C ALA A 73 10.73 -3.13 -4.86
N VAL A 74 10.58 -2.18 -5.77
CA VAL A 74 11.29 -2.17 -7.05
C VAL A 74 11.90 -0.81 -7.31
N GLY A 75 13.00 -0.78 -8.06
CA GLY A 75 13.68 0.44 -8.48
C GLY A 75 15.12 0.55 -7.98
N GLY A 76 15.91 1.34 -8.71
CA GLY A 76 17.30 1.65 -8.38
C GLY A 76 17.84 2.73 -9.30
N ASN A 77 18.66 3.63 -8.76
CA ASN A 77 19.21 4.76 -9.51
C ASN A 77 20.04 4.33 -10.72
N GLU A 78 20.67 3.14 -10.65
CA GLU A 78 21.46 2.53 -11.70
C GLU A 78 20.66 2.20 -12.96
N PHE A 79 19.34 2.08 -12.85
CA PHE A 79 18.44 1.77 -13.98
C PHE A 79 17.85 3.01 -14.66
N ASN A 80 18.12 4.22 -14.16
CA ASN A 80 17.51 5.46 -14.66
C ASN A 80 17.89 5.76 -16.13
N SER A 81 19.03 5.24 -16.61
CA SER A 81 19.47 5.39 -18.00
C SER A 81 18.77 4.45 -18.98
N LEU A 82 18.06 3.42 -18.48
CA LEU A 82 17.35 2.47 -19.34
C LEU A 82 16.10 3.14 -19.97
N PRO A 83 15.68 2.65 -21.17
CA PRO A 83 14.37 3.02 -21.70
C PRO A 83 13.23 2.73 -20.71
N PRO A 84 12.16 3.54 -20.67
CA PRO A 84 11.09 3.41 -19.68
C PRO A 84 10.44 2.03 -19.61
N ASP A 85 10.34 1.32 -20.74
CA ASP A 85 9.77 -0.03 -20.85
C ASP A 85 10.69 -1.14 -20.33
N LYS A 86 11.95 -0.82 -20.06
CA LYS A 86 12.97 -1.73 -19.53
C LYS A 86 13.39 -1.42 -18.09
N ARG A 87 12.82 -0.41 -17.47
CA ARG A 87 13.10 -0.05 -16.06
C ARG A 87 12.42 -1.04 -15.10
N PRO A 88 12.88 -1.14 -13.84
CA PRO A 88 12.25 -1.95 -12.81
C PRO A 88 10.75 -1.69 -12.67
N GLU A 89 10.32 -0.41 -12.73
CA GLU A 89 8.93 0.02 -12.62
C GLU A 89 8.03 -0.54 -13.74
N ALA A 90 8.61 -0.79 -14.92
CA ALA A 90 7.87 -1.44 -16.01
C ALA A 90 7.43 -2.86 -15.62
N GLY A 91 8.27 -3.60 -14.88
CA GLY A 91 7.90 -4.92 -14.35
C GLY A 91 6.74 -4.85 -13.37
N LEU A 92 6.74 -3.85 -12.49
CA LEU A 92 5.64 -3.60 -11.56
C LEU A 92 4.33 -3.28 -12.29
N LEU A 93 4.36 -2.41 -13.28
CA LEU A 93 3.16 -2.07 -14.07
C LEU A 93 2.65 -3.28 -14.87
N GLN A 94 3.54 -4.10 -15.42
CA GLN A 94 3.19 -5.33 -16.15
C GLN A 94 2.50 -6.36 -15.24
N ILE A 95 3.04 -6.64 -14.05
CA ILE A 95 2.45 -7.61 -13.12
C ILE A 95 1.09 -7.09 -12.60
N ARG A 96 0.96 -5.82 -12.26
CA ARG A 96 -0.32 -5.21 -11.87
C ARG A 96 -1.39 -5.35 -12.96
N ALA A 97 -1.04 -5.05 -14.21
CA ALA A 97 -1.93 -5.21 -15.34
C ALA A 97 -2.35 -6.68 -15.56
N ALA A 98 -1.43 -7.63 -15.45
CA ALA A 98 -1.70 -9.05 -15.64
C ALA A 98 -2.59 -9.65 -14.54
N LEU A 99 -2.39 -9.25 -13.28
CA LEU A 99 -3.22 -9.67 -12.14
C LEU A 99 -4.60 -9.02 -12.18
N GLY A 100 -4.72 -7.82 -12.76
CA GLY A 100 -5.99 -7.14 -13.00
C GLY A 100 -6.62 -6.52 -11.75
N GLY A 101 -5.87 -6.40 -10.66
CA GLY A 101 -6.33 -5.71 -9.45
C GLY A 101 -6.51 -4.21 -9.72
N PHE A 102 -7.70 -3.70 -9.45
CA PHE A 102 -8.06 -2.32 -9.79
C PHE A 102 -8.32 -1.43 -8.57
N ALA A 103 -8.56 -1.98 -7.39
CA ALA A 103 -8.75 -1.23 -6.16
C ALA A 103 -7.52 -1.37 -5.26
N ASN A 104 -6.72 -0.32 -5.18
CA ASN A 104 -5.56 -0.26 -4.30
C ASN A 104 -5.96 0.35 -2.96
N LEU A 105 -5.90 -0.46 -1.93
CA LEU A 105 -6.22 -0.11 -0.55
C LEU A 105 -4.96 0.34 0.16
N ARG A 106 -4.94 1.56 0.68
CA ARG A 106 -3.83 2.15 1.43
C ARG A 106 -4.35 2.68 2.78
N PRO A 107 -4.29 1.88 3.86
CA PRO A 107 -4.63 2.35 5.18
C PRO A 107 -3.60 3.35 5.70
N ALA A 108 -4.07 4.48 6.25
CA ALA A 108 -3.27 5.48 6.92
C ALA A 108 -3.89 5.78 8.29
N PHE A 109 -3.31 5.22 9.33
CA PHE A 109 -3.77 5.43 10.70
C PHE A 109 -2.64 5.94 11.59
N ALA A 110 -2.98 6.89 12.45
CA ALA A 110 -2.06 7.45 13.41
C ALA A 110 -1.91 6.51 14.62
N PHE A 111 -0.69 6.04 14.84
CA PHE A 111 -0.33 5.43 16.12
C PHE A 111 -0.13 6.56 17.13
N LYS A 112 -0.79 6.49 18.27
CA LYS A 112 -0.65 7.47 19.35
C LYS A 112 0.82 7.65 19.76
N GLU A 113 1.57 6.56 19.80
CA GLU A 113 2.98 6.49 20.15
C GLU A 113 3.91 7.14 19.14
N LEU A 114 3.42 7.37 17.92
CA LEU A 114 4.14 8.02 16.82
C LEU A 114 3.65 9.43 16.53
N ALA A 115 2.63 9.93 17.23
CA ALA A 115 2.08 11.26 16.98
C ALA A 115 3.14 12.36 17.10
N VAL A 116 4.14 12.18 17.97
CA VAL A 116 5.29 13.12 18.14
C VAL A 116 6.27 13.09 16.96
N ASN A 117 6.21 12.06 16.10
CA ASN A 117 7.07 11.93 14.92
C ASN A 117 6.48 12.62 13.69
N SER A 118 5.19 12.91 13.72
CA SER A 118 4.54 13.71 12.69
C SER A 118 5.04 15.15 12.75
N PRO A 119 5.27 15.82 11.62
CA PRO A 119 5.51 17.27 11.59
C PRO A 119 4.26 18.08 11.95
N LEU A 120 3.09 17.43 11.97
CA LEU A 120 1.84 18.02 12.44
C LEU A 120 1.74 17.92 13.96
N ARG A 121 0.98 18.83 14.55
CA ARG A 121 0.72 18.78 16.00
C ARG A 121 0.01 17.48 16.38
N PRO A 122 0.37 16.84 17.50
CA PRO A 122 -0.21 15.56 17.92
C PRO A 122 -1.76 15.58 17.97
N GLU A 123 -2.35 16.66 18.45
CA GLU A 123 -3.81 16.82 18.54
C GLU A 123 -4.52 16.85 17.18
N ILE A 124 -3.81 17.06 16.07
CA ILE A 124 -4.35 16.97 14.71
C ILE A 124 -4.40 15.51 14.25
N VAL A 125 -3.32 14.78 14.45
CA VAL A 125 -3.14 13.44 13.90
C VAL A 125 -3.70 12.33 14.78
N GLU A 126 -3.72 12.52 16.10
CA GLU A 126 -4.18 11.50 17.04
C GLU A 126 -5.64 11.08 16.76
N GLY A 127 -5.85 9.78 16.57
CA GLY A 127 -7.17 9.22 16.23
C GLY A 127 -7.54 9.28 14.74
N ALA A 128 -6.63 9.73 13.86
CA ALA A 128 -6.84 9.61 12.43
C ALA A 128 -6.74 8.12 12.02
N ASP A 129 -7.75 7.67 11.25
CA ASP A 129 -7.85 6.33 10.68
C ASP A 129 -8.55 6.42 9.33
N ILE A 130 -7.77 6.47 8.26
CA ILE A 130 -8.22 6.71 6.89
C ILE A 130 -7.89 5.49 6.05
N LEU A 131 -8.83 5.07 5.20
CA LEU A 131 -8.58 4.07 4.16
C LEU A 131 -8.71 4.74 2.79
N PHE A 132 -7.59 4.91 2.09
CA PHE A 132 -7.62 5.29 0.69
C PHE A 132 -7.98 4.10 -0.18
N VAL A 133 -8.91 4.30 -1.10
CA VAL A 133 -9.27 3.36 -2.16
C VAL A 133 -8.94 4.06 -3.49
N ARG A 134 -7.77 3.73 -4.02
CA ARG A 134 -7.23 4.28 -5.26
C ARG A 134 -7.58 3.36 -6.43
N GLU A 135 -8.21 3.88 -7.48
CA GLU A 135 -8.31 3.15 -8.74
C GLU A 135 -6.90 3.03 -9.35
N LEU A 136 -6.50 1.82 -9.78
CA LEU A 136 -5.10 1.55 -10.08
C LEU A 136 -4.78 1.28 -11.56
N LEU A 137 -5.76 0.96 -12.41
CA LEU A 137 -5.53 0.50 -13.79
C LEU A 137 -5.93 1.52 -14.86
N GLY A 138 -6.51 2.66 -14.48
CA GLY A 138 -6.94 3.72 -15.36
C GLY A 138 -6.11 5.01 -15.25
N GLY A 139 -6.68 6.08 -15.78
CA GLY A 139 -6.16 7.44 -15.64
C GLY A 139 -4.88 7.71 -16.43
N LEU A 140 -4.10 8.67 -15.94
CA LEU A 140 -2.87 9.14 -16.60
C LEU A 140 -1.78 8.08 -16.72
N TYR A 141 -1.71 7.13 -15.79
CA TYR A 141 -0.65 6.12 -15.79
C TYR A 141 -0.79 5.08 -16.90
N PHE A 142 -2.02 4.81 -17.34
CA PHE A 142 -2.32 3.82 -18.37
C PHE A 142 -2.94 4.40 -19.65
N GLY A 143 -3.41 5.65 -19.63
CA GLY A 143 -4.04 6.29 -20.76
C GLY A 143 -3.14 6.41 -21.99
N LYS A 144 -3.75 6.32 -23.16
CA LYS A 144 -3.11 6.49 -24.47
C LYS A 144 -3.98 7.42 -25.32
N PRO A 145 -3.37 8.21 -26.27
CA PRO A 145 -1.94 8.29 -26.57
C PRO A 145 -1.13 8.98 -25.48
N ARG A 146 0.15 8.63 -25.38
CA ARG A 146 1.14 9.34 -24.57
C ARG A 146 2.48 9.34 -25.30
N GLU A 147 3.15 10.46 -25.31
CA GLU A 147 4.40 10.63 -26.04
C GLU A 147 5.22 11.79 -25.47
N TRP A 148 6.50 11.70 -25.64
CA TRP A 148 7.42 12.82 -25.57
C TRP A 148 8.14 12.94 -26.90
N ASN A 149 7.73 13.89 -27.73
CA ASN A 149 8.41 14.24 -28.98
C ASN A 149 9.62 15.13 -28.64
N ARG A 150 10.81 14.56 -28.75
CA ARG A 150 12.06 15.26 -28.42
C ARG A 150 12.48 16.28 -29.48
N GLU A 151 11.98 16.14 -30.71
CA GLU A 151 12.29 17.06 -31.84
C GLU A 151 11.49 18.35 -31.73
N THR A 152 10.20 18.26 -31.40
CA THR A 152 9.33 19.44 -31.24
C THR A 152 9.36 20.01 -29.83
N GLY A 153 9.86 19.25 -28.82
CA GLY A 153 9.82 19.62 -27.40
C GLY A 153 8.45 19.47 -26.76
N GLU A 154 7.52 18.77 -27.39
CA GLU A 154 6.16 18.56 -26.88
C GLU A 154 6.04 17.21 -26.16
N ALA A 155 5.24 17.19 -25.10
CA ALA A 155 4.91 15.94 -24.41
C ALA A 155 3.44 15.96 -23.96
N TRP A 156 2.78 14.80 -24.03
CA TRP A 156 1.40 14.63 -23.58
C TRP A 156 1.14 13.28 -22.97
N ASN A 157 0.20 13.25 -22.02
CA ASN A 157 -0.40 12.05 -21.44
C ASN A 157 -1.92 12.17 -21.50
N THR A 158 -2.61 11.08 -21.78
CA THR A 158 -4.07 11.03 -21.80
C THR A 158 -4.60 10.51 -20.48
N MET A 159 -5.40 11.31 -19.79
CA MET A 159 -6.22 10.85 -18.67
C MET A 159 -7.55 10.32 -19.22
N ARG A 160 -7.85 9.04 -18.99
CA ARG A 160 -9.07 8.41 -19.48
C ARG A 160 -9.64 7.46 -18.45
N TYR A 161 -10.95 7.54 -18.25
CA TYR A 161 -11.76 6.59 -17.50
C TYR A 161 -13.04 6.24 -18.26
N THR A 162 -13.50 5.03 -18.08
CA THR A 162 -14.84 4.59 -18.47
C THR A 162 -15.75 4.56 -17.24
N ARG A 163 -17.07 4.62 -17.46
CA ARG A 163 -18.05 4.47 -16.37
C ARG A 163 -17.85 3.16 -15.60
N ASP A 164 -17.61 2.04 -16.28
CA ASP A 164 -17.46 0.72 -15.65
C ASP A 164 -16.22 0.63 -14.76
N GLU A 165 -15.11 1.29 -15.13
CA GLU A 165 -13.91 1.39 -14.29
C GLU A 165 -14.21 2.15 -13.00
N VAL A 166 -14.99 3.21 -13.06
CA VAL A 166 -15.39 3.98 -11.88
C VAL A 166 -16.39 3.19 -11.04
N VAL A 167 -17.40 2.55 -11.65
CA VAL A 167 -18.41 1.73 -10.94
C VAL A 167 -17.75 0.65 -10.09
N ARG A 168 -16.81 -0.12 -10.68
CA ARG A 168 -16.21 -1.26 -9.96
C ARG A 168 -15.42 -0.84 -8.73
N VAL A 169 -14.61 0.22 -8.81
CA VAL A 169 -13.84 0.70 -7.66
C VAL A 169 -14.72 1.38 -6.62
N THR A 170 -15.74 2.10 -7.07
CA THR A 170 -16.72 2.78 -6.21
C THR A 170 -17.49 1.77 -5.35
N ARG A 171 -17.98 0.67 -5.93
CA ARG A 171 -18.64 -0.38 -5.15
C ARG A 171 -17.77 -0.98 -4.06
N ILE A 172 -16.49 -1.23 -4.35
CA ILE A 172 -15.53 -1.70 -3.32
C ILE A 172 -15.39 -0.65 -2.21
N ALA A 173 -15.26 0.62 -2.56
CA ALA A 173 -15.13 1.69 -1.57
C ALA A 173 -16.36 1.80 -0.66
N PHE A 174 -17.57 1.71 -1.21
CA PHE A 174 -18.81 1.70 -0.42
C PHE A 174 -18.91 0.47 0.48
N GLN A 175 -18.59 -0.74 -0.01
CA GLN A 175 -18.58 -1.97 0.80
C GLN A 175 -17.59 -1.90 1.96
N LEU A 176 -16.45 -1.26 1.75
CA LEU A 176 -15.46 -1.01 2.80
C LEU A 176 -15.96 0.05 3.80
N ALA A 177 -16.59 1.11 3.32
CA ALA A 177 -17.19 2.13 4.18
C ALA A 177 -18.29 1.56 5.07
N GLN A 178 -19.13 0.64 4.57
CA GLN A 178 -20.17 -0.05 5.37
C GLN A 178 -19.59 -0.80 6.57
N LYS A 179 -18.37 -1.34 6.43
CA LYS A 179 -17.67 -2.07 7.51
C LYS A 179 -16.89 -1.16 8.45
N ARG A 180 -16.85 0.15 8.16
CA ARG A 180 -16.16 1.18 8.93
C ARG A 180 -17.15 2.20 9.48
N ARG A 181 -16.83 3.49 9.42
CA ARG A 181 -17.66 4.57 9.98
C ARG A 181 -18.81 5.05 9.05
N LYS A 182 -19.04 4.33 7.95
CA LYS A 182 -20.10 4.59 6.97
C LYS A 182 -20.00 5.99 6.33
N LYS A 183 -18.79 6.48 6.13
CA LYS A 183 -18.52 7.74 5.46
C LYS A 183 -17.55 7.52 4.29
N LEU A 184 -17.91 8.01 3.11
CA LEU A 184 -17.09 7.98 1.90
C LEU A 184 -16.87 9.40 1.39
N THR A 185 -15.60 9.79 1.22
CA THR A 185 -15.20 11.04 0.57
C THR A 185 -14.66 10.71 -0.82
N SER A 186 -15.38 11.12 -1.86
CA SER A 186 -14.92 10.99 -3.25
C SER A 186 -14.12 12.22 -3.65
N VAL A 187 -12.88 12.03 -4.10
CA VAL A 187 -11.96 13.10 -4.45
C VAL A 187 -11.81 13.19 -5.97
N ASP A 188 -11.99 14.39 -6.50
CA ASP A 188 -11.97 14.67 -7.93
C ASP A 188 -11.51 16.10 -8.26
N LYS A 189 -11.52 16.48 -9.53
CA LYS A 189 -11.30 17.85 -10.03
C LYS A 189 -12.42 18.24 -11.01
N ALA A 190 -13.67 17.95 -10.68
CA ALA A 190 -14.83 18.10 -11.55
C ALA A 190 -15.14 19.54 -11.99
N ASN A 191 -14.57 20.55 -11.30
CA ASN A 191 -14.67 21.94 -11.74
C ASN A 191 -13.83 22.26 -12.97
N VAL A 192 -12.92 21.35 -13.40
CA VAL A 192 -12.01 21.57 -14.54
C VAL A 192 -12.00 20.39 -15.51
N LEU A 193 -12.01 19.14 -15.00
CA LEU A 193 -11.77 17.94 -15.81
C LEU A 193 -13.06 17.20 -16.13
N GLU A 194 -13.30 16.94 -17.42
CA GLU A 194 -14.44 16.12 -17.89
C GLU A 194 -14.41 14.70 -17.29
N VAL A 195 -13.22 14.13 -17.17
CA VAL A 195 -13.02 12.81 -16.55
C VAL A 195 -13.47 12.81 -15.09
N SER A 196 -13.23 13.89 -14.37
CA SER A 196 -13.68 14.03 -12.98
C SER A 196 -15.18 14.30 -12.88
N GLN A 197 -15.80 14.92 -13.89
CA GLN A 197 -17.26 15.04 -13.96
C GLN A 197 -17.92 13.68 -14.15
N LEU A 198 -17.39 12.84 -15.06
CA LEU A 198 -17.81 11.44 -15.22
C LEU A 198 -17.65 10.68 -13.90
N TRP A 199 -16.49 10.84 -13.23
CA TRP A 199 -16.21 10.21 -11.94
C TRP A 199 -17.27 10.54 -10.91
N ARG A 200 -17.52 11.82 -10.67
CA ARG A 200 -18.51 12.32 -9.68
C ARG A 200 -19.92 11.84 -10.00
N ALA A 201 -20.35 11.93 -11.26
CA ALA A 201 -21.66 11.46 -11.69
C ALA A 201 -21.84 9.96 -11.43
N THR A 202 -20.82 9.16 -11.76
CA THR A 202 -20.84 7.70 -11.55
C THR A 202 -20.83 7.32 -10.07
N VAL A 203 -20.05 8.03 -9.24
CA VAL A 203 -20.05 7.81 -7.77
C VAL A 203 -21.44 8.09 -7.19
N ASN A 204 -22.11 9.17 -7.61
CA ASN A 204 -23.49 9.48 -7.17
C ASN A 204 -24.51 8.41 -7.60
N GLU A 205 -24.35 7.86 -8.80
CA GLU A 205 -25.19 6.77 -9.28
C GLU A 205 -25.04 5.50 -8.39
N VAL A 206 -23.80 5.09 -8.12
CA VAL A 206 -23.51 3.92 -7.27
C VAL A 206 -23.92 4.17 -5.82
N ALA A 207 -23.86 5.41 -5.32
CA ALA A 207 -24.28 5.76 -3.96
C ALA A 207 -25.74 5.36 -3.67
N ALA A 208 -26.60 5.35 -4.68
CA ALA A 208 -28.00 4.92 -4.52
C ALA A 208 -28.13 3.42 -4.13
N GLU A 209 -27.10 2.60 -4.41
CA GLU A 209 -27.06 1.19 -3.98
C GLU A 209 -26.70 1.04 -2.49
N PHE A 210 -26.20 2.10 -1.83
CA PHE A 210 -25.65 2.11 -0.46
C PHE A 210 -26.25 3.23 0.41
N PRO A 211 -27.56 3.22 0.67
CA PRO A 211 -28.25 4.32 1.36
C PRO A 211 -27.81 4.54 2.81
N ASP A 212 -27.10 3.59 3.40
CA ASP A 212 -26.56 3.65 4.76
C ASP A 212 -25.16 4.27 4.85
N VAL A 213 -24.54 4.64 3.71
CA VAL A 213 -23.22 5.30 3.65
C VAL A 213 -23.39 6.76 3.23
N THR A 214 -22.87 7.67 4.05
CA THR A 214 -22.84 9.09 3.70
C THR A 214 -21.71 9.34 2.70
N VAL A 215 -22.03 9.96 1.56
CA VAL A 215 -21.05 10.36 0.54
C VAL A 215 -20.88 11.87 0.52
N GLU A 216 -19.65 12.32 0.41
CA GLU A 216 -19.28 13.71 0.14
C GLU A 216 -18.26 13.78 -0.99
N HIS A 217 -18.24 14.88 -1.73
CA HIS A 217 -17.27 15.13 -2.78
C HIS A 217 -16.35 16.28 -2.40
N GLN A 218 -15.04 16.08 -2.61
CA GLN A 218 -14.05 17.14 -2.43
C GLN A 218 -13.18 17.30 -3.67
N TYR A 219 -12.79 18.53 -3.97
CA TYR A 219 -11.73 18.76 -4.94
C TYR A 219 -10.38 18.36 -4.36
N VAL A 220 -9.51 17.80 -5.19
CA VAL A 220 -8.22 17.26 -4.77
C VAL A 220 -7.34 18.29 -4.06
N ASP A 221 -7.35 19.53 -4.52
CA ASP A 221 -6.61 20.65 -3.91
C ASP A 221 -7.14 21.01 -2.51
N ALA A 222 -8.45 20.99 -2.32
CA ALA A 222 -9.03 21.15 -0.98
C ALA A 222 -8.73 19.94 -0.10
N MET A 223 -8.81 18.72 -0.65
CA MET A 223 -8.53 17.49 0.08
C MET A 223 -7.10 17.46 0.62
N SER A 224 -6.07 17.86 -0.16
CA SER A 224 -4.68 17.88 0.29
C SER A 224 -4.50 18.81 1.51
N MET A 225 -5.15 19.98 1.50
CA MET A 225 -5.14 20.89 2.63
C MET A 225 -5.89 20.31 3.86
N HIS A 226 -7.08 19.75 3.63
CA HIS A 226 -7.90 19.21 4.71
C HIS A 226 -7.30 17.96 5.34
N LEU A 227 -6.61 17.14 4.55
CA LEU A 227 -5.89 15.96 5.03
C LEU A 227 -4.85 16.31 6.09
N MET A 228 -4.16 17.45 5.92
CA MET A 228 -3.18 17.95 6.90
C MET A 228 -3.81 18.65 8.11
N ASN A 229 -4.97 19.26 7.95
CA ASN A 229 -5.59 20.05 9.00
C ASN A 229 -6.62 19.26 9.83
N GLN A 230 -7.32 18.30 9.23
CA GLN A 230 -8.48 17.63 9.81
C GLN A 230 -8.56 16.14 9.41
N PRO A 231 -7.46 15.33 9.51
CA PRO A 231 -7.43 13.96 9.01
C PRO A 231 -8.50 13.05 9.66
N ARG A 232 -8.89 13.32 10.90
CA ARG A 232 -9.93 12.56 11.63
C ARG A 232 -11.32 12.60 11.01
N ASN A 233 -11.58 13.59 10.14
CA ASN A 233 -12.88 13.74 9.48
C ASN A 233 -13.10 12.72 8.36
N TYR A 234 -12.05 12.03 7.92
CA TYR A 234 -12.07 11.10 6.81
C TYR A 234 -12.08 9.65 7.28
N ASP A 235 -12.90 8.82 6.63
CA ASP A 235 -13.00 7.39 6.86
C ASP A 235 -12.51 6.62 5.64
N VAL A 236 -13.31 6.54 4.58
CA VAL A 236 -12.89 5.98 3.30
C VAL A 236 -12.76 7.11 2.29
N VAL A 237 -11.59 7.21 1.64
CA VAL A 237 -11.28 8.21 0.63
C VAL A 237 -11.14 7.51 -0.73
N LEU A 238 -12.09 7.74 -1.63
CA LEU A 238 -12.11 7.17 -2.97
C LEU A 238 -11.50 8.15 -3.97
N THR A 239 -10.51 7.70 -4.75
CA THR A 239 -9.78 8.54 -5.69
C THR A 239 -9.50 7.81 -7.01
N GLU A 240 -9.30 8.60 -8.08
CA GLU A 240 -8.64 8.14 -9.28
C GLU A 240 -7.13 7.89 -9.03
N ASN A 241 -6.43 7.35 -10.04
CA ASN A 241 -5.08 6.81 -9.91
C ASN A 241 -4.04 7.84 -9.42
N LEU A 242 -3.87 8.97 -10.13
CA LEU A 242 -2.84 9.97 -9.82
C LEU A 242 -3.13 10.68 -8.49
N PHE A 243 -4.37 11.12 -8.26
CA PHE A 243 -4.73 11.80 -7.03
C PHE A 243 -4.59 10.87 -5.82
N GLY A 244 -4.96 9.59 -6.01
CA GLY A 244 -4.81 8.58 -4.97
C GLY A 244 -3.36 8.29 -4.60
N ASP A 245 -2.45 8.32 -5.58
CA ASP A 245 -1.02 8.18 -5.33
C ASP A 245 -0.50 9.32 -4.45
N ILE A 246 -0.74 10.55 -4.88
CA ILE A 246 -0.25 11.76 -4.19
C ILE A 246 -0.81 11.85 -2.78
N LEU A 247 -2.14 11.77 -2.62
CA LEU A 247 -2.80 11.95 -1.33
C LEU A 247 -2.47 10.84 -0.32
N SER A 248 -2.33 9.59 -0.79
CA SER A 248 -1.98 8.50 0.12
C SER A 248 -0.52 8.54 0.57
N ASP A 249 0.40 9.02 -0.29
CA ASP A 249 1.80 9.25 0.10
C ASP A 249 1.91 10.45 1.05
N GLU A 250 1.13 11.53 0.83
CA GLU A 250 1.00 12.65 1.75
C GLU A 250 0.53 12.19 3.14
N SER A 251 -0.31 11.17 3.21
CA SER A 251 -0.78 10.60 4.48
C SER A 251 0.33 9.97 5.35
N ALA A 252 1.52 9.71 4.79
CA ALA A 252 2.69 9.30 5.58
C ALA A 252 3.05 10.33 6.68
N VAL A 253 2.72 11.58 6.46
CA VAL A 253 2.87 12.66 7.46
C VAL A 253 2.01 12.39 8.70
N ILE A 254 0.84 11.79 8.53
CA ILE A 254 -0.09 11.45 9.61
C ILE A 254 0.42 10.23 10.38
N THR A 255 0.97 9.24 9.69
CA THR A 255 1.45 7.98 10.30
C THR A 255 2.84 8.11 10.93
N GLY A 256 3.56 9.19 10.65
CA GLY A 256 4.89 9.49 11.16
C GLY A 256 6.06 8.90 10.36
N SER A 257 5.82 7.97 9.45
CA SER A 257 6.81 7.43 8.50
C SER A 257 6.14 6.70 7.34
N LEU A 258 6.71 6.83 6.13
CA LEU A 258 6.33 6.05 4.95
C LEU A 258 6.54 4.54 5.19
N GLY A 259 7.52 4.16 6.01
CA GLY A 259 7.79 2.77 6.40
C GLY A 259 6.70 2.11 7.26
N MET A 260 5.64 2.84 7.62
CA MET A 260 4.48 2.32 8.35
C MET A 260 3.31 1.94 7.45
N LEU A 261 3.32 2.33 6.17
CA LEU A 261 2.16 2.23 5.28
C LEU A 261 2.12 0.89 4.53
N PRO A 262 1.12 0.04 4.78
CA PRO A 262 0.85 -1.15 3.99
C PRO A 262 -0.01 -0.82 2.77
N SER A 263 -0.05 -1.70 1.77
CA SER A 263 -1.08 -1.65 0.74
C SER A 263 -1.52 -3.02 0.23
N ALA A 264 -2.74 -3.06 -0.32
CA ALA A 264 -3.32 -4.23 -0.97
C ALA A 264 -4.03 -3.80 -2.26
N THR A 265 -3.73 -4.45 -3.36
CA THR A 265 -4.43 -4.26 -4.64
C THR A 265 -5.35 -5.45 -4.88
N ILE A 266 -6.65 -5.19 -4.86
CA ILE A 266 -7.70 -6.22 -4.91
C ILE A 266 -8.62 -6.05 -6.13
N GLY A 267 -9.52 -7.02 -6.32
CA GLY A 267 -10.53 -6.99 -7.38
C GLY A 267 -10.08 -7.63 -8.70
N GLY A 268 -8.87 -8.14 -8.77
CA GLY A 268 -8.34 -8.88 -9.92
C GLY A 268 -8.46 -10.39 -9.79
N LYS A 269 -7.69 -11.10 -10.63
CA LYS A 269 -7.59 -12.58 -10.60
C LYS A 269 -6.83 -13.06 -9.37
N VAL A 270 -5.75 -12.36 -9.02
CA VAL A 270 -4.92 -12.57 -7.84
C VAL A 270 -4.63 -11.22 -7.22
N ASN A 271 -4.73 -11.11 -5.91
CA ASN A 271 -4.45 -9.88 -5.20
C ASN A 271 -2.93 -9.65 -5.06
N LEU A 272 -2.50 -8.40 -5.20
CA LEU A 272 -1.13 -7.97 -5.02
C LEU A 272 -1.01 -7.14 -3.74
N TYR A 273 -0.01 -7.44 -2.93
CA TYR A 273 0.26 -6.79 -1.66
C TYR A 273 1.68 -6.23 -1.66
N GLU A 274 1.84 -4.97 -1.31
CA GLU A 274 3.13 -4.29 -1.31
C GLU A 274 3.13 -3.15 -0.27
N PRO A 275 4.22 -2.93 0.49
CA PRO A 275 4.32 -1.71 1.27
C PRO A 275 4.36 -0.49 0.35
N VAL A 276 3.95 0.67 0.85
CA VAL A 276 3.88 1.91 0.05
C VAL A 276 5.28 2.48 -0.24
N HIS A 277 6.25 2.24 0.66
CA HIS A 277 7.62 2.72 0.48
C HIS A 277 8.32 2.12 -0.74
N GLY A 278 9.25 2.85 -1.34
CA GLY A 278 10.12 2.38 -2.44
C GLY A 278 11.30 1.54 -1.97
N SER A 279 12.27 1.37 -2.87
CA SER A 279 13.48 0.54 -2.66
C SER A 279 14.52 1.14 -1.72
N ALA A 280 14.48 2.44 -1.44
CA ALA A 280 15.39 3.18 -0.55
C ALA A 280 16.87 2.73 -0.67
N PRO A 281 17.50 2.89 -1.83
CA PRO A 281 18.84 2.35 -2.12
C PRO A 281 19.90 2.86 -1.15
N ASP A 282 19.70 4.03 -0.57
CA ASP A 282 20.66 4.68 0.36
C ASP A 282 20.86 3.88 1.65
N ILE A 283 19.86 3.12 2.08
CA ILE A 283 19.90 2.33 3.33
C ILE A 283 19.83 0.82 3.09
N ALA A 284 19.79 0.39 1.83
CA ALA A 284 19.75 -1.02 1.48
C ALA A 284 20.98 -1.78 2.02
N GLY A 285 20.76 -2.95 2.60
CA GLY A 285 21.81 -3.82 3.18
C GLY A 285 22.38 -3.32 4.52
N LYS A 286 21.88 -2.19 5.05
CA LYS A 286 22.38 -1.63 6.32
C LYS A 286 21.58 -2.06 7.56
N GLY A 287 20.47 -2.79 7.38
CA GLY A 287 19.60 -3.22 8.48
C GLY A 287 18.90 -2.05 9.20
N LEU A 288 18.69 -0.93 8.51
CA LEU A 288 18.07 0.27 9.06
C LEU A 288 16.61 0.47 8.63
N ALA A 289 16.17 -0.28 7.62
CA ALA A 289 14.82 -0.17 7.08
C ALA A 289 13.75 -0.55 8.10
N ASN A 290 12.66 0.20 8.12
CA ASN A 290 11.50 -0.11 8.96
C ASN A 290 10.68 -1.24 8.32
N PRO A 291 10.55 -2.42 8.95
CA PRO A 291 9.81 -3.54 8.37
C PRO A 291 8.31 -3.51 8.69
N LEU A 292 7.83 -2.54 9.48
CA LEU A 292 6.46 -2.55 10.01
C LEU A 292 5.40 -2.40 8.91
N GLY A 293 5.64 -1.58 7.88
CA GLY A 293 4.76 -1.48 6.72
C GLY A 293 4.63 -2.80 5.96
N ALA A 294 5.75 -3.50 5.75
CA ALA A 294 5.75 -4.83 5.13
C ALA A 294 5.04 -5.88 6.00
N ILE A 295 5.23 -5.83 7.34
CA ILE A 295 4.55 -6.72 8.29
C ILE A 295 3.04 -6.47 8.28
N LEU A 296 2.61 -5.21 8.28
CA LEU A 296 1.20 -4.82 8.16
C LEU A 296 0.62 -5.21 6.79
N THR A 297 1.43 -5.16 5.72
CA THR A 297 1.06 -5.70 4.41
C THR A 297 0.79 -7.21 4.50
N GLY A 298 1.58 -7.95 5.29
CA GLY A 298 1.32 -9.36 5.62
C GLY A 298 -0.04 -9.56 6.30
N ALA A 299 -0.45 -8.67 7.19
CA ALA A 299 -1.80 -8.71 7.79
C ALA A 299 -2.90 -8.55 6.73
N LEU A 300 -2.71 -7.66 5.74
CA LEU A 300 -3.66 -7.51 4.63
C LEU A 300 -3.76 -8.77 3.76
N ILE A 301 -2.66 -9.54 3.58
CA ILE A 301 -2.69 -10.84 2.89
C ILE A 301 -3.62 -11.81 3.63
N LEU A 302 -3.45 -11.94 4.96
CA LEU A 302 -4.30 -12.81 5.78
C LEU A 302 -5.76 -12.40 5.70
N ARG A 303 -6.04 -11.10 5.78
CA ARG A 303 -7.41 -10.54 5.74
C ARG A 303 -8.10 -10.76 4.40
N HIS A 304 -7.47 -10.34 3.29
CA HIS A 304 -8.14 -10.25 1.99
C HIS A 304 -7.99 -11.50 1.11
N SER A 305 -6.88 -12.22 1.18
CA SER A 305 -6.70 -13.49 0.44
C SER A 305 -6.93 -14.70 1.32
N GLY A 306 -6.63 -14.60 2.61
CA GLY A 306 -6.82 -15.70 3.58
C GLY A 306 -8.21 -15.76 4.20
N GLY A 307 -8.93 -14.64 4.31
CA GLY A 307 -10.15 -14.55 5.13
C GLY A 307 -9.88 -14.75 6.63
N LEU A 308 -8.63 -14.56 7.06
CA LEU A 308 -8.13 -14.79 8.42
C LEU A 308 -8.07 -13.47 9.20
N GLU A 309 -9.25 -12.98 9.59
CA GLU A 309 -9.37 -11.67 10.25
C GLU A 309 -8.72 -11.64 11.63
N ALA A 310 -8.85 -12.70 12.40
CA ALA A 310 -8.29 -12.77 13.75
C ALA A 310 -6.75 -12.72 13.72
N GLU A 311 -6.14 -13.45 12.81
CA GLU A 311 -4.69 -13.48 12.60
C GLU A 311 -4.17 -12.13 12.08
N ALA A 312 -4.90 -11.48 11.16
CA ALA A 312 -4.58 -10.16 10.68
C ALA A 312 -4.62 -9.12 11.81
N ALA A 313 -5.69 -9.12 12.60
CA ALA A 313 -5.83 -8.24 13.76
C ALA A 313 -4.75 -8.47 14.82
N ALA A 314 -4.32 -9.72 15.02
CA ALA A 314 -3.23 -10.05 15.95
C ALA A 314 -1.89 -9.42 15.50
N ILE A 315 -1.58 -9.44 14.19
CA ILE A 315 -0.38 -8.75 13.67
C ILE A 315 -0.47 -7.24 13.93
N GLU A 316 -1.60 -6.61 13.62
CA GLU A 316 -1.81 -5.17 13.82
C GLU A 316 -1.70 -4.78 15.30
N ALA A 317 -2.30 -5.58 16.19
CA ALA A 317 -2.19 -5.40 17.63
C ALA A 317 -0.75 -5.59 18.14
N GLY A 318 -0.03 -6.58 17.60
CA GLY A 318 1.38 -6.83 17.91
C GLY A 318 2.27 -5.65 17.52
N VAL A 319 2.10 -5.09 16.33
CA VAL A 319 2.82 -3.87 15.90
C VAL A 319 2.54 -2.71 16.85
N ARG A 320 1.28 -2.47 17.19
CA ARG A 320 0.90 -1.43 18.15
C ARG A 320 1.56 -1.65 19.50
N LYS A 321 1.53 -2.87 20.00
CA LYS A 321 2.12 -3.21 21.31
C LYS A 321 3.63 -2.99 21.35
N VAL A 322 4.36 -3.30 20.28
CA VAL A 322 5.80 -3.04 20.17
C VAL A 322 6.08 -1.53 20.23
N LEU A 323 5.27 -0.72 19.57
CA LEU A 323 5.39 0.75 19.63
C LEU A 323 5.04 1.29 21.03
N GLU A 324 4.00 0.77 21.71
CA GLU A 324 3.66 1.11 23.09
C GLU A 324 4.80 0.80 24.07
N GLN A 325 5.56 -0.28 23.82
CA GLN A 325 6.72 -0.67 24.62
C GLN A 325 7.95 0.21 24.39
N GLY A 326 7.87 1.21 23.51
CA GLY A 326 8.96 2.16 23.26
C GLY A 326 10.01 1.69 22.26
N PHE A 327 9.76 0.61 21.49
CA PHE A 327 10.67 0.17 20.44
C PHE A 327 10.46 0.99 19.15
N ARG A 328 11.54 1.38 18.49
CA ARG A 328 11.53 2.20 17.28
C ARG A 328 12.59 1.71 16.29
N THR A 329 12.34 1.89 15.02
CA THR A 329 13.39 1.88 13.97
C THR A 329 13.99 3.28 13.83
N PRO A 330 15.15 3.45 13.17
CA PRO A 330 15.81 4.74 13.05
C PRO A 330 14.93 5.86 12.48
N ASP A 331 14.05 5.56 11.51
CA ASP A 331 13.10 6.51 10.92
C ASP A 331 12.03 6.98 11.93
N LEU A 332 11.63 6.10 12.85
CA LEU A 332 10.66 6.38 13.91
C LEU A 332 11.29 7.00 15.16
N ALA A 333 12.60 6.99 15.28
CA ALA A 333 13.34 7.62 16.39
C ALA A 333 13.77 9.07 16.10
N ARG A 334 13.38 9.65 14.97
CA ARG A 334 13.78 11.01 14.55
C ARG A 334 13.41 12.05 15.61
N GLY A 335 14.41 12.81 16.01
CA GLY A 335 14.27 14.01 16.84
C GLY A 335 14.29 13.79 18.35
N ASN A 336 14.01 12.61 18.87
CA ASN A 336 14.13 12.34 20.30
C ASN A 336 14.34 10.84 20.58
N ALA A 337 15.57 10.40 20.53
CA ALA A 337 15.92 9.02 20.91
C ALA A 337 15.89 8.80 22.46
N ALA A 338 15.72 9.85 23.26
CA ALA A 338 15.64 9.75 24.70
C ALA A 338 14.33 9.05 25.10
N GLY A 339 14.44 7.86 25.68
CA GLY A 339 13.31 7.06 26.15
C GLY A 339 12.83 5.95 25.19
N PHE A 340 13.47 5.81 24.01
CA PHE A 340 13.16 4.75 23.06
C PHE A 340 14.34 3.77 22.88
N THR A 341 14.02 2.49 22.63
CA THR A 341 15.00 1.51 22.20
C THR A 341 14.99 1.43 20.68
N VAL A 342 16.07 1.84 20.04
CA VAL A 342 16.21 1.79 18.59
C VAL A 342 16.65 0.40 18.17
N LEU A 343 15.88 -0.22 17.28
CA LEU A 343 16.10 -1.57 16.75
C LEU A 343 16.46 -1.52 15.26
N SER A 344 17.28 -2.46 14.85
CA SER A 344 17.51 -2.77 13.43
C SER A 344 16.26 -3.39 12.80
N THR A 345 16.23 -3.49 11.46
CA THR A 345 15.17 -4.16 10.70
C THR A 345 14.86 -5.55 11.27
N LYS A 346 15.90 -6.37 11.47
CA LYS A 346 15.78 -7.75 11.97
C LYS A 346 15.28 -7.82 13.42
N GLU A 347 15.81 -6.96 14.29
CA GLU A 347 15.40 -6.93 15.70
C GLU A 347 13.95 -6.48 15.85
N MET A 348 13.51 -5.48 15.04
CA MET A 348 12.13 -5.03 15.02
C MET A 348 11.18 -6.15 14.56
N GLY A 349 11.49 -6.86 13.48
CA GLY A 349 10.71 -8.01 13.02
C GLY A 349 10.64 -9.13 14.07
N ALA A 350 11.76 -9.45 14.72
CA ALA A 350 11.80 -10.44 15.80
C ALA A 350 10.94 -10.01 17.00
N LYS A 351 10.96 -8.71 17.34
CA LYS A 351 10.17 -8.17 18.46
C LYS A 351 8.67 -8.22 18.19
N VAL A 352 8.24 -7.88 16.98
CA VAL A 352 6.83 -8.03 16.56
C VAL A 352 6.41 -9.49 16.65
N ARG A 353 7.20 -10.42 16.10
CA ARG A 353 6.91 -11.86 16.14
C ARG A 353 6.74 -12.38 17.55
N GLU A 354 7.67 -12.06 18.46
CA GLU A 354 7.61 -12.42 19.89
C GLU A 354 6.31 -11.90 20.53
N THR A 355 5.97 -10.65 20.26
CA THR A 355 4.79 -9.99 20.84
C THR A 355 3.50 -10.61 20.34
N VAL A 356 3.38 -10.85 19.03
CA VAL A 356 2.18 -11.50 18.44
C VAL A 356 2.01 -12.91 18.97
N LYS A 357 3.10 -13.68 19.05
CA LYS A 357 3.07 -15.04 19.63
C LYS A 357 2.55 -15.04 21.07
N SER A 358 3.04 -14.12 21.91
CA SER A 358 2.59 -14.02 23.30
C SER A 358 1.11 -13.67 23.43
N GLN A 359 0.56 -12.88 22.51
CA GLN A 359 -0.86 -12.52 22.49
C GLN A 359 -1.75 -13.69 22.07
N LEU A 360 -1.38 -14.42 21.01
CA LEU A 360 -2.16 -15.55 20.49
C LEU A 360 -2.14 -16.79 21.41
N VAL A 361 -1.05 -17.01 22.14
CA VAL A 361 -0.95 -18.15 23.08
C VAL A 361 -1.72 -17.89 24.38
N ASN A 362 -1.89 -16.63 24.76
CA ASN A 362 -2.57 -16.22 25.98
C ASN A 362 -4.04 -15.82 25.78
N ALA A 363 -4.56 -15.85 24.54
CA ALA A 363 -5.95 -15.58 24.18
C ALA A 363 -6.76 -16.87 24.08
#